data_9911655ef861c456c0d464466f759752
#
_entry.id   9911655ef861c456c0d464466f759752
#
_cell.length_a   1.000
_cell.length_b   1.000
_cell.length_c   1.000
_cell.angle_alpha   90.00
_cell.angle_beta   90.00
_cell.angle_gamma   90.00
#
_symmetry.space_group_name_H-M   'P 1'
#
loop_
_entity.id
_entity.type
_entity.pdbx_description
1 polymer ?
#
loop_
_entity_poly.entity_id
_entity_poly.type
_entity_poly.pdbx_seq_one_letter_code
_entity_poly.pdbx_strand_id
1 'polypeptide(L)'
;PRRPAPSTRGASWATPSPTPSPSPTPSPTPSPTPVPTTSPLPDLSAEAAPAALPEELTLKATIYSGTKTIDTFTRERTINMLNAFTTTVGGSDYAGWRQAGVLTFRSGPLRQNAAYGTVDVQSAKLSEVWTQPVGSMKTNESTVYGVTAPGQPVIVKWPTELRQRMGINEEMKEVTALKEVIVAGQDGFVYFYNLLTGEATRDPIELGAPSRGGLSVATNGTPILGVGQFNSRLANKTVKNGYHILNLVTNEKQRLIAGDGKDKNSNYSGFLGSALFDSGTGTMIVGGQNGVLYTAEFGPVKDTYNYQANEITLSETIQGYKTQVKGQDRTDTNINASVAVYNNYVYYGDIGGILQCVDLNTLTPVWAVDTGDSIESTPALDVEDGSVVALYTANAIVNGGKNGVCTIRRINALTGAEEWAYEVPDLVYASKRDIGVYASPVVGQGA
;
A
#
# COMPACT_ATOMS: atom_id res chain seq x y z
N PRO A 1 -6.21 -63.24 -53.46
CA PRO A 1 -5.47 -62.65 -54.54
C PRO A 1 -5.22 -61.17 -54.27
N ARG A 2 -3.97 -60.86 -54.09
CA ARG A 2 -3.46 -59.47 -53.83
C ARG A 2 -3.25 -58.79 -55.18
N ARG A 3 -3.68 -57.56 -55.31
CA ARG A 3 -3.29 -56.72 -56.42
C ARG A 3 -2.12 -55.84 -55.98
N PRO A 4 -1.12 -55.58 -56.81
CA PRO A 4 0.00 -54.67 -56.47
C PRO A 4 -0.33 -53.21 -56.70
N ALA A 5 0.27 -52.32 -55.91
CA ALA A 5 0.15 -50.87 -56.01
C ALA A 5 1.07 -50.32 -57.14
N PRO A 6 0.71 -49.20 -57.76
CA PRO A 6 1.57 -48.56 -58.77
C PRO A 6 2.62 -47.69 -58.15
N SER A 7 3.83 -47.79 -58.68
CA SER A 7 4.95 -46.89 -58.34
C SER A 7 4.79 -45.53 -59.01
N THR A 8 4.81 -44.47 -58.25
CA THR A 8 4.96 -43.10 -58.77
C THR A 8 6.37 -42.61 -58.58
N ARG A 9 7.03 -42.33 -59.68
CA ARG A 9 8.33 -41.63 -59.69
C ARG A 9 8.20 -40.23 -59.14
N GLY A 10 9.03 -39.86 -58.16
CA GLY A 10 9.16 -38.51 -57.62
C GLY A 10 9.83 -37.59 -58.63
N ALA A 11 9.18 -36.46 -58.92
CA ALA A 11 9.82 -35.31 -59.51
C ALA A 11 10.39 -34.46 -58.37
N SER A 12 11.69 -34.28 -58.36
CA SER A 12 12.36 -33.36 -57.46
C SER A 12 12.14 -31.92 -57.90
N TRP A 13 11.41 -31.16 -57.09
CA TRP A 13 11.31 -29.73 -57.24
C TRP A 13 12.46 -29.10 -56.45
N ALA A 14 13.35 -28.40 -57.14
CA ALA A 14 14.37 -27.57 -56.52
C ALA A 14 13.70 -26.40 -55.83
N THR A 15 13.87 -26.28 -54.51
CA THR A 15 13.47 -25.12 -53.72
C THR A 15 14.36 -23.94 -54.09
N PRO A 16 13.82 -22.76 -54.44
CA PRO A 16 14.65 -21.56 -54.63
C PRO A 16 15.26 -21.12 -53.29
N SER A 17 16.52 -20.76 -53.33
CA SER A 17 17.23 -20.17 -52.20
C SER A 17 16.53 -18.86 -51.75
N PRO A 18 16.38 -18.64 -50.45
CA PRO A 18 15.80 -17.40 -49.97
C PRO A 18 16.70 -16.21 -50.33
N THR A 19 16.09 -15.20 -50.96
CA THR A 19 16.74 -13.90 -51.15
C THR A 19 17.07 -13.26 -49.80
N PRO A 20 18.27 -12.72 -49.58
CA PRO A 20 18.56 -12.07 -48.32
C PRO A 20 17.64 -10.87 -48.08
N SER A 21 16.96 -10.88 -46.92
CA SER A 21 16.11 -9.77 -46.48
C SER A 21 17.00 -8.52 -46.26
N PRO A 22 16.58 -7.35 -46.67
CA PRO A 22 17.36 -6.14 -46.41
C PRO A 22 17.53 -5.93 -44.91
N SER A 23 18.74 -5.58 -44.52
CA SER A 23 19.10 -5.23 -43.13
C SER A 23 18.20 -4.08 -42.65
N PRO A 24 17.62 -4.16 -41.43
CA PRO A 24 16.80 -3.08 -40.93
C PRO A 24 17.63 -1.79 -40.82
N THR A 25 17.13 -0.73 -41.42
CA THR A 25 17.66 0.61 -41.21
C THR A 25 17.59 0.96 -39.73
N PRO A 26 18.66 1.47 -39.11
CA PRO A 26 18.60 1.82 -37.69
C PRO A 26 17.52 2.88 -37.49
N SER A 27 16.59 2.59 -36.59
CA SER A 27 15.55 3.53 -36.16
C SER A 27 16.24 4.75 -35.52
N PRO A 28 15.79 5.98 -35.80
CA PRO A 28 16.39 7.17 -35.18
C PRO A 28 16.28 7.04 -33.66
N THR A 29 17.40 7.23 -32.99
CA THR A 29 17.46 7.31 -31.52
C THR A 29 16.48 8.39 -31.06
N PRO A 30 15.51 8.08 -30.19
CA PRO A 30 14.59 9.10 -29.71
C PRO A 30 15.39 10.19 -29.01
N SER A 31 15.13 11.44 -29.40
CA SER A 31 15.66 12.61 -28.71
C SER A 31 15.25 12.54 -27.25
N PRO A 32 16.14 12.81 -26.28
CA PRO A 32 15.77 12.77 -24.88
C PRO A 32 14.60 13.75 -24.66
N THR A 33 13.48 13.22 -24.19
CA THR A 33 12.37 14.03 -23.71
C THR A 33 12.90 14.94 -22.61
N PRO A 34 12.65 16.25 -22.65
CA PRO A 34 13.09 17.13 -21.58
C PRO A 34 12.54 16.63 -20.27
N VAL A 35 13.44 16.38 -19.31
CA VAL A 35 13.07 16.04 -17.94
C VAL A 35 12.25 17.22 -17.41
N PRO A 36 11.03 17.02 -16.91
CA PRO A 36 10.28 18.09 -16.28
C PRO A 36 11.14 18.68 -15.18
N THR A 37 11.41 19.97 -15.26
CA THR A 37 12.07 20.70 -14.18
C THR A 37 11.06 20.74 -13.04
N THR A 38 11.27 19.91 -12.03
CA THR A 38 10.46 19.96 -10.81
C THR A 38 10.69 21.33 -10.17
N SER A 39 9.65 22.13 -10.11
CA SER A 39 9.67 23.31 -9.23
C SER A 39 9.98 22.83 -7.83
N PRO A 40 10.83 23.54 -7.08
CA PRO A 40 11.04 23.19 -5.68
C PRO A 40 9.68 23.21 -4.97
N LEU A 41 9.38 22.12 -4.24
CA LEU A 41 8.17 22.05 -3.43
C LEU A 41 8.17 23.22 -2.45
N PRO A 42 7.03 23.84 -2.17
CA PRO A 42 6.96 24.95 -1.21
C PRO A 42 7.45 24.48 0.15
N ASP A 43 8.20 25.30 0.82
CA ASP A 43 8.55 25.09 2.21
C ASP A 43 7.32 25.40 3.07
N LEU A 44 6.54 24.37 3.35
CA LEU A 44 5.33 24.47 4.17
C LEU A 44 5.62 24.65 5.66
N SER A 45 6.89 24.58 6.09
CA SER A 45 7.25 24.72 7.48
C SER A 45 7.01 26.14 8.04
N ALA A 46 6.84 27.14 7.16
CA ALA A 46 6.78 28.53 7.55
C ALA A 46 5.37 29.18 7.50
N GLU A 47 4.42 28.67 6.73
CA GLU A 47 3.16 29.41 6.47
C GLU A 47 1.86 28.66 6.78
N ALA A 48 1.86 27.35 6.93
CA ALA A 48 0.64 26.62 7.22
C ALA A 48 0.48 26.37 8.73
N ALA A 49 0.11 27.41 9.48
CA ALA A 49 -0.54 27.16 10.76
C ALA A 49 -1.87 26.42 10.46
N PRO A 50 -2.08 25.21 11.01
CA PRO A 50 -3.32 24.49 10.79
C PRO A 50 -4.50 25.36 11.22
N ALA A 51 -5.53 25.41 10.39
CA ALA A 51 -6.77 26.06 10.77
C ALA A 51 -7.32 25.38 12.02
N ALA A 52 -7.82 26.17 12.96
CA ALA A 52 -8.48 25.62 14.13
C ALA A 52 -9.58 24.67 13.70
N LEU A 53 -9.68 23.53 14.38
CA LEU A 53 -10.80 22.59 14.18
C LEU A 53 -12.13 23.34 14.29
N PRO A 54 -13.09 23.10 13.37
CA PRO A 54 -14.43 23.64 13.53
C PRO A 54 -14.96 23.29 14.91
N GLU A 55 -15.62 24.24 15.57
CA GLU A 55 -16.13 24.04 16.94
C GLU A 55 -17.09 22.84 17.06
N GLU A 56 -17.74 22.49 15.95
CA GLU A 56 -18.69 21.39 15.80
C GLU A 56 -18.02 19.99 15.82
N LEU A 57 -16.73 19.90 15.50
CA LEU A 57 -15.95 18.64 15.46
C LEU A 57 -14.80 18.66 16.47
N THR A 58 -15.09 18.88 17.72
CA THR A 58 -14.07 18.77 18.77
C THR A 58 -13.64 17.32 18.92
N LEU A 59 -12.39 17.03 18.54
CA LEU A 59 -11.81 15.71 18.69
C LEU A 59 -11.22 15.54 20.09
N LYS A 60 -11.44 14.37 20.68
CA LYS A 60 -10.71 13.92 21.86
C LYS A 60 -9.63 12.93 21.41
N ALA A 61 -8.40 13.37 21.37
CA ALA A 61 -7.26 12.53 21.06
C ALA A 61 -6.82 11.71 22.28
N THR A 62 -6.39 10.47 22.03
CA THR A 62 -5.73 9.62 22.99
C THR A 62 -4.43 9.11 22.37
N ILE A 63 -3.30 9.37 23.02
CA ILE A 63 -1.99 8.94 22.57
C ILE A 63 -1.57 7.75 23.41
N TYR A 64 -1.07 6.71 22.78
CA TYR A 64 -0.56 5.52 23.43
C TYR A 64 0.96 5.40 23.22
N SER A 65 1.66 5.03 24.28
CA SER A 65 3.05 4.59 24.23
C SER A 65 3.11 3.16 24.75
N GLY A 66 3.25 2.22 23.82
CA GLY A 66 3.01 0.80 24.12
C GLY A 66 1.55 0.56 24.57
N THR A 67 1.36 0.13 25.81
CA THR A 67 0.04 -0.09 26.43
C THR A 67 -0.43 1.08 27.32
N LYS A 68 0.40 2.08 27.53
CA LYS A 68 0.11 3.22 28.42
C LYS A 68 -0.44 4.38 27.63
N THR A 69 -1.42 5.08 28.19
CA THR A 69 -1.85 6.40 27.70
C THR A 69 -0.86 7.46 28.19
N ILE A 70 -0.54 8.40 27.32
CA ILE A 70 0.32 9.55 27.62
C ILE A 70 -0.38 10.83 27.18
N ASP A 71 -0.07 11.94 27.84
CA ASP A 71 -0.72 13.23 27.58
C ASP A 71 -0.12 13.93 26.36
N THR A 72 1.19 13.78 26.17
CA THR A 72 1.92 14.43 25.06
C THR A 72 2.93 13.47 24.47
N PHE A 73 3.21 13.67 23.19
CA PHE A 73 4.24 12.96 22.46
C PHE A 73 5.02 13.95 21.59
N THR A 74 6.31 13.77 21.52
CA THR A 74 7.17 14.47 20.56
C THR A 74 8.20 13.48 20.05
N ARG A 75 8.31 13.40 18.73
CA ARG A 75 9.25 12.50 18.08
C ARG A 75 10.66 13.08 18.12
N GLU A 76 11.64 12.29 18.50
CA GLU A 76 13.03 12.71 18.53
C GLU A 76 13.59 13.01 17.13
N ARG A 77 13.19 12.21 16.15
CA ARG A 77 13.55 12.40 14.74
C ARG A 77 12.31 12.76 13.96
N THR A 78 12.26 13.97 13.45
CA THR A 78 11.08 14.49 12.76
C THR A 78 10.89 13.80 11.41
N ILE A 79 9.66 13.34 11.16
CA ILE A 79 9.23 12.86 9.88
C ILE A 79 9.10 14.05 8.93
N ASN A 80 9.64 13.91 7.74
CA ASN A 80 9.46 14.83 6.63
C ASN A 80 9.52 14.05 5.32
N MET A 81 8.36 13.66 4.82
CA MET A 81 8.24 12.85 3.61
C MET A 81 8.24 13.67 2.31
N LEU A 82 8.39 14.99 2.36
CA LEU A 82 8.47 15.84 1.17
C LEU A 82 9.70 15.55 0.30
N ASN A 83 10.82 15.28 0.95
CA ASN A 83 12.07 14.98 0.25
C ASN A 83 12.06 13.61 -0.48
N ALA A 84 10.92 12.92 -0.46
CA ALA A 84 10.75 11.61 -1.06
C ALA A 84 10.32 11.63 -2.53
N PHE A 85 10.20 12.81 -3.18
CA PHE A 85 9.52 12.91 -4.47
C PHE A 85 10.42 13.35 -5.63
N THR A 86 11.30 12.47 -6.09
CA THR A 86 11.74 12.50 -7.47
C THR A 86 11.34 11.19 -8.13
N THR A 87 10.32 11.24 -8.98
CA THR A 87 9.92 10.08 -9.77
C THR A 87 10.80 9.97 -11.00
N THR A 88 11.58 8.92 -11.11
CA THR A 88 12.06 8.44 -12.39
C THR A 88 11.16 7.30 -12.86
N VAL A 89 10.59 7.47 -14.05
CA VAL A 89 9.76 6.46 -14.70
C VAL A 89 10.61 5.19 -14.93
N GLY A 90 10.15 4.06 -14.40
CA GLY A 90 10.82 2.77 -14.59
C GLY A 90 11.64 2.24 -13.42
N GLY A 91 11.87 3.03 -12.42
CA GLY A 91 12.31 2.68 -11.10
C GLY A 91 11.77 3.76 -10.20
N SER A 92 11.07 3.41 -9.18
CA SER A 92 10.57 4.38 -8.22
C SER A 92 11.72 4.89 -7.35
N ASP A 93 12.63 5.65 -7.97
CA ASP A 93 13.62 6.41 -7.24
C ASP A 93 12.92 7.65 -6.68
N TYR A 94 12.12 7.45 -5.64
CA TYR A 94 11.79 8.55 -4.77
C TYR A 94 13.09 8.99 -4.08
N ALA A 95 13.41 10.28 -4.09
CA ALA A 95 14.54 10.78 -3.34
C ALA A 95 14.44 10.30 -1.88
N GLY A 96 15.45 9.59 -1.40
CA GLY A 96 15.44 8.97 -0.08
C GLY A 96 14.91 7.52 -0.06
N TRP A 97 14.34 6.99 -1.12
CA TRP A 97 14.02 5.57 -1.22
C TRP A 97 15.21 4.81 -1.82
N ARG A 98 15.78 3.94 -1.01
CA ARG A 98 16.95 3.15 -1.42
C ARG A 98 16.59 1.78 -1.96
N GLN A 99 15.33 1.41 -1.88
CA GLN A 99 14.83 0.13 -2.35
C GLN A 99 14.04 0.30 -3.64
N ALA A 100 14.47 -0.35 -4.72
CA ALA A 100 13.77 -0.32 -6.00
C ALA A 100 12.55 -1.25 -5.99
N GLY A 101 11.41 -0.78 -6.48
CA GLY A 101 10.19 -1.58 -6.62
C GLY A 101 8.89 -0.81 -6.42
N VAL A 102 7.78 -1.55 -6.40
CA VAL A 102 6.46 -1.10 -5.97
C VAL A 102 6.28 -1.55 -4.53
N LEU A 103 6.66 -0.72 -3.57
CA LEU A 103 6.92 -1.14 -2.19
C LEU A 103 5.72 -1.02 -1.25
N THR A 104 4.67 -0.32 -1.66
CA THR A 104 3.44 -0.14 -0.91
C THR A 104 2.28 0.19 -1.85
N PHE A 105 1.06 0.23 -1.36
CA PHE A 105 -0.10 0.62 -2.15
C PHE A 105 0.13 1.97 -2.84
N ARG A 106 0.02 1.99 -4.18
CA ARG A 106 0.24 3.15 -5.04
C ARG A 106 1.60 3.84 -4.85
N SER A 107 2.61 3.07 -4.53
CA SER A 107 4.05 3.38 -4.47
C SER A 107 4.50 4.51 -3.56
N GLY A 108 3.69 5.48 -3.21
CA GLY A 108 4.19 6.67 -2.52
C GLY A 108 3.33 7.14 -1.37
N PRO A 109 3.86 8.06 -0.56
CA PRO A 109 3.11 8.61 0.55
C PRO A 109 1.90 9.42 0.11
N LEU A 110 1.91 10.03 -1.08
CA LEU A 110 0.74 10.76 -1.62
C LEU A 110 -0.34 9.82 -2.19
N ARG A 111 -0.06 8.53 -2.37
CA ARG A 111 -1.01 7.55 -2.90
C ARG A 111 -1.59 7.89 -4.28
N GLN A 112 -0.93 8.74 -5.03
CA GLN A 112 -1.42 9.21 -6.35
C GLN A 112 -1.04 8.30 -7.50
N ASN A 113 0.06 7.52 -7.39
CA ASN A 113 0.60 6.72 -8.47
C ASN A 113 -0.21 5.42 -8.68
N ALA A 114 -1.14 5.44 -9.61
CA ALA A 114 -1.90 4.26 -10.02
C ALA A 114 -1.23 3.45 -11.13
N ALA A 115 -0.24 4.03 -11.83
CA ALA A 115 0.47 3.41 -12.94
C ALA A 115 1.99 3.51 -12.74
N TYR A 116 2.71 2.48 -13.21
CA TYR A 116 4.16 2.32 -13.01
C TYR A 116 4.89 2.25 -14.36
N GLY A 117 4.65 3.23 -15.19
CA GLY A 117 5.24 3.33 -16.51
C GLY A 117 4.19 3.38 -17.62
N THR A 118 4.69 3.34 -18.85
CA THR A 118 3.88 3.32 -20.05
C THR A 118 4.12 2.02 -20.82
N VAL A 119 3.09 1.54 -21.49
CA VAL A 119 3.17 0.37 -22.37
C VAL A 119 2.55 0.72 -23.72
N ASP A 120 3.23 0.31 -24.80
CA ASP A 120 2.66 0.39 -26.12
C ASP A 120 1.75 -0.83 -26.37
N VAL A 121 0.45 -0.60 -26.38
CA VAL A 121 -0.56 -1.65 -26.53
C VAL A 121 -0.74 -1.94 -28.01
N GLN A 122 -0.10 -2.98 -28.49
CA GLN A 122 -0.20 -3.43 -29.89
C GLN A 122 -1.49 -4.20 -30.21
N SER A 123 -2.16 -4.75 -29.20
CA SER A 123 -3.44 -5.42 -29.35
C SER A 123 -4.29 -5.28 -28.08
N ALA A 124 -5.60 -5.21 -28.23
CA ALA A 124 -6.55 -5.16 -27.12
C ALA A 124 -6.74 -6.54 -26.46
N LYS A 125 -5.67 -7.33 -26.31
CA LYS A 125 -5.71 -8.69 -25.77
C LYS A 125 -4.64 -8.85 -24.68
N LEU A 126 -5.08 -9.35 -23.53
CA LEU A 126 -4.19 -9.84 -22.49
C LEU A 126 -3.96 -11.34 -22.67
N SER A 127 -2.75 -11.80 -22.42
CA SER A 127 -2.41 -13.23 -22.35
C SER A 127 -1.89 -13.55 -20.95
N GLU A 128 -2.23 -14.74 -20.46
CA GLU A 128 -1.65 -15.26 -19.22
C GLU A 128 -0.15 -15.53 -19.43
N VAL A 129 0.66 -15.07 -18.51
CA VAL A 129 2.10 -15.35 -18.49
C VAL A 129 2.38 -16.53 -17.56
N TRP A 130 1.80 -16.50 -16.36
CA TRP A 130 1.86 -17.58 -15.39
C TRP A 130 0.72 -17.48 -14.38
N THR A 131 0.41 -18.59 -13.74
CA THR A 131 -0.58 -18.71 -12.67
C THR A 131 -0.02 -19.57 -11.55
N GLN A 132 -0.22 -19.16 -10.30
CA GLN A 132 0.14 -19.93 -9.12
C GLN A 132 -1.08 -20.13 -8.22
N PRO A 133 -1.30 -21.35 -7.70
CA PRO A 133 -2.40 -21.61 -6.78
C PRO A 133 -2.15 -20.99 -5.41
N VAL A 134 -3.21 -20.55 -4.76
CA VAL A 134 -3.24 -20.10 -3.36
C VAL A 134 -4.25 -20.95 -2.60
N GLY A 135 -3.97 -21.24 -1.36
CA GLY A 135 -4.80 -22.10 -0.53
C GLY A 135 -6.10 -21.45 -0.03
N SER A 136 -6.65 -22.03 1.01
CA SER A 136 -7.86 -21.57 1.69
C SER A 136 -7.74 -21.75 3.19
N MET A 137 -8.50 -20.95 3.95
CA MET A 137 -8.59 -21.07 5.40
C MET A 137 -10.04 -21.05 5.88
N LYS A 138 -10.37 -21.95 6.79
CA LYS A 138 -11.69 -22.01 7.39
C LYS A 138 -11.77 -21.08 8.60
N THR A 139 -12.63 -20.07 8.52
CA THR A 139 -12.96 -19.18 9.63
C THR A 139 -14.23 -19.66 10.35
N ASN A 140 -14.64 -18.97 11.40
CA ASN A 140 -15.89 -19.25 12.08
C ASN A 140 -17.14 -18.94 11.24
N GLU A 141 -17.01 -18.06 10.24
CA GLU A 141 -18.11 -17.59 9.40
C GLU A 141 -18.18 -18.34 8.06
N SER A 142 -17.02 -18.58 7.44
CA SER A 142 -16.93 -19.14 6.09
C SER A 142 -15.56 -19.73 5.82
N THR A 143 -15.40 -20.37 4.68
CA THR A 143 -14.08 -20.65 4.11
C THR A 143 -13.67 -19.49 3.20
N VAL A 144 -12.50 -18.93 3.42
CA VAL A 144 -11.92 -17.84 2.62
C VAL A 144 -10.83 -18.38 1.71
N TYR A 145 -10.71 -17.83 0.52
CA TYR A 145 -9.86 -18.35 -0.57
C TYR A 145 -9.07 -17.25 -1.24
N GLY A 146 -7.95 -17.62 -1.78
CA GLY A 146 -7.20 -16.83 -2.74
C GLY A 146 -6.54 -15.61 -2.17
N VAL A 147 -6.28 -14.65 -3.04
CA VAL A 147 -5.74 -13.32 -2.71
C VAL A 147 -6.83 -12.29 -2.94
N THR A 148 -7.07 -11.42 -1.99
CA THR A 148 -8.14 -10.41 -2.08
C THR A 148 -7.65 -9.07 -2.58
N ALA A 149 -8.56 -8.36 -3.25
CA ALA A 149 -8.33 -7.10 -3.91
C ALA A 149 -8.00 -5.86 -3.05
N PRO A 150 -8.28 -5.75 -1.73
CA PRO A 150 -7.88 -4.56 -0.99
C PRO A 150 -6.37 -4.37 -0.91
N GLY A 151 -5.59 -5.45 -0.98
CA GLY A 151 -4.14 -5.40 -0.92
C GLY A 151 -3.49 -5.41 -2.31
N GLN A 152 -2.64 -4.43 -2.59
CA GLN A 152 -1.79 -4.45 -3.76
C GLN A 152 -0.60 -5.36 -3.51
N PRO A 153 -0.23 -6.28 -4.43
CA PRO A 153 1.04 -6.97 -4.38
C PRO A 153 2.21 -5.97 -4.36
N VAL A 154 3.27 -6.28 -3.67
CA VAL A 154 4.51 -5.52 -3.75
C VAL A 154 5.48 -6.19 -4.70
N ILE A 155 6.27 -5.40 -5.40
CA ILE A 155 7.30 -5.87 -6.32
C ILE A 155 8.62 -5.27 -5.86
N VAL A 156 9.63 -6.11 -5.63
CA VAL A 156 10.90 -5.69 -5.07
C VAL A 156 12.04 -6.18 -5.94
N LYS A 157 12.99 -5.30 -6.21
CA LYS A 157 14.29 -5.66 -6.80
C LYS A 157 15.35 -5.50 -5.73
N TRP A 158 15.72 -6.59 -5.09
CA TRP A 158 16.76 -6.57 -4.05
C TRP A 158 18.13 -6.30 -4.64
N PRO A 159 18.99 -5.50 -3.98
CA PRO A 159 20.41 -5.39 -4.32
C PRO A 159 21.07 -6.77 -4.31
N THR A 160 21.98 -7.03 -5.23
CA THR A 160 22.61 -8.35 -5.38
C THR A 160 23.29 -8.81 -4.09
N GLU A 161 24.03 -7.94 -3.42
CA GLU A 161 24.73 -8.24 -2.17
C GLU A 161 23.76 -8.61 -1.02
N LEU A 162 22.62 -7.93 -0.93
CA LEU A 162 21.59 -8.26 0.05
C LEU A 162 20.93 -9.60 -0.30
N ARG A 163 20.59 -9.80 -1.58
CA ARG A 163 19.93 -11.00 -2.08
C ARG A 163 20.72 -12.28 -1.76
N GLN A 164 22.06 -12.22 -1.84
CA GLN A 164 22.95 -13.36 -1.48
C GLN A 164 22.82 -13.78 -0.02
N ARG A 165 22.34 -12.90 0.85
CA ARG A 165 22.21 -13.13 2.29
C ARG A 165 20.77 -13.43 2.74
N MET A 166 19.83 -13.19 1.84
CA MET A 166 18.41 -13.44 2.12
C MET A 166 18.07 -14.92 2.03
N GLY A 167 17.02 -15.35 2.73
CA GLY A 167 16.46 -16.68 2.63
C GLY A 167 15.76 -16.95 1.30
N ILE A 168 16.40 -16.62 0.20
CA ILE A 168 15.99 -16.88 -1.18
C ILE A 168 16.66 -18.19 -1.63
N ASN A 169 15.97 -18.99 -2.44
CA ASN A 169 16.51 -20.21 -3.03
C ASN A 169 17.79 -19.92 -3.82
N GLU A 170 18.79 -20.80 -3.73
CA GLU A 170 20.12 -20.52 -4.27
C GLU A 170 20.10 -20.24 -5.79
N GLU A 171 19.30 -20.99 -6.55
CA GLU A 171 19.10 -20.74 -7.98
C GLU A 171 18.53 -19.36 -8.29
N MET A 172 17.66 -18.86 -7.43
CA MET A 172 17.04 -17.53 -7.58
C MET A 172 17.99 -16.40 -7.21
N LYS A 173 18.97 -16.66 -6.35
CA LYS A 173 20.01 -15.67 -6.03
C LYS A 173 20.84 -15.28 -7.25
N GLU A 174 21.06 -16.22 -8.18
CA GLU A 174 21.87 -16.03 -9.37
C GLU A 174 21.12 -15.35 -10.54
N VAL A 175 19.79 -15.20 -10.44
CA VAL A 175 19.01 -14.54 -11.48
C VAL A 175 19.34 -13.05 -11.53
N THR A 176 20.02 -12.60 -12.59
CA THR A 176 20.60 -11.24 -12.69
C THR A 176 19.60 -10.10 -12.49
N ALA A 177 18.39 -10.25 -12.97
CA ALA A 177 17.35 -9.20 -12.92
C ALA A 177 16.15 -9.62 -12.08
N LEU A 178 16.35 -10.45 -11.05
CA LEU A 178 15.26 -10.93 -10.21
C LEU A 178 14.45 -9.77 -9.64
N LYS A 179 13.16 -9.79 -9.94
CA LYS A 179 12.14 -9.01 -9.28
C LYS A 179 11.21 -9.98 -8.55
N GLU A 180 11.13 -9.83 -7.25
CA GLU A 180 10.21 -10.61 -6.42
C GLU A 180 8.85 -9.94 -6.40
N VAL A 181 7.78 -10.67 -6.74
CA VAL A 181 6.42 -10.26 -6.43
C VAL A 181 5.97 -10.99 -5.17
N ILE A 182 5.48 -10.22 -4.20
CA ILE A 182 5.07 -10.71 -2.89
C ILE A 182 3.57 -10.51 -2.74
N VAL A 183 2.87 -11.55 -2.36
CA VAL A 183 1.43 -11.55 -2.14
C VAL A 183 1.08 -12.21 -0.81
N ALA A 184 0.03 -11.75 -0.16
CA ALA A 184 -0.49 -12.38 1.05
C ALA A 184 -1.86 -13.00 0.78
N GLY A 185 -2.00 -14.27 1.14
CA GLY A 185 -3.20 -15.06 0.90
C GLY A 185 -4.19 -15.06 2.07
N GLN A 186 -5.46 -15.32 1.75
CA GLN A 186 -6.48 -15.57 2.76
C GLN A 186 -6.31 -16.94 3.46
N ASP A 187 -5.45 -17.78 2.95
CA ASP A 187 -5.01 -19.03 3.60
C ASP A 187 -4.00 -18.81 4.74
N GLY A 188 -3.60 -17.55 4.95
CA GLY A 188 -2.71 -17.17 6.04
C GLY A 188 -1.23 -17.32 5.72
N PHE A 189 -0.87 -17.33 4.43
CA PHE A 189 0.53 -17.37 3.98
C PHE A 189 0.92 -16.12 3.20
N VAL A 190 2.20 -15.80 3.23
CA VAL A 190 2.85 -14.83 2.34
C VAL A 190 3.66 -15.62 1.32
N TYR A 191 3.46 -15.32 0.06
CA TYR A 191 4.07 -16.00 -1.09
C TYR A 191 5.04 -15.07 -1.81
N PHE A 192 6.08 -15.65 -2.38
CA PHE A 192 7.17 -14.95 -3.03
C PHE A 192 7.48 -15.61 -4.37
N TYR A 193 7.32 -14.86 -5.45
CA TYR A 193 7.51 -15.40 -6.80
C TYR A 193 8.42 -14.50 -7.64
N ASN A 194 9.15 -15.13 -8.55
CA ASN A 194 9.80 -14.40 -9.63
C ASN A 194 8.74 -13.78 -10.53
N LEU A 195 8.75 -12.45 -10.66
CA LEU A 195 7.77 -11.71 -11.44
C LEU A 195 7.64 -12.18 -12.90
N LEU A 196 8.74 -12.64 -13.50
CA LEU A 196 8.77 -13.04 -14.91
C LEU A 196 8.31 -14.49 -15.14
N THR A 197 8.66 -15.40 -14.22
CA THR A 197 8.45 -16.84 -14.45
C THR A 197 7.37 -17.44 -13.57
N GLY A 198 6.97 -16.77 -12.48
CA GLY A 198 6.05 -17.31 -11.50
C GLY A 198 6.67 -18.37 -10.57
N GLU A 199 7.93 -18.71 -10.73
CA GLU A 199 8.61 -19.67 -9.86
C GLU A 199 8.76 -19.11 -8.45
N ALA A 200 8.59 -19.96 -7.43
CA ALA A 200 8.77 -19.56 -6.04
C ALA A 200 10.23 -19.18 -5.77
N THR A 201 10.45 -18.01 -5.19
CA THR A 201 11.80 -17.53 -4.86
C THR A 201 12.26 -17.98 -3.49
N ARG A 202 11.34 -18.36 -2.63
CA ARG A 202 11.55 -18.91 -1.27
C ARG A 202 10.29 -19.61 -0.78
N ASP A 203 10.40 -20.32 0.34
CA ASP A 203 9.25 -20.93 0.99
C ASP A 203 8.25 -19.87 1.48
N PRO A 204 6.94 -20.16 1.43
CA PRO A 204 5.92 -19.27 1.97
C PRO A 204 6.08 -19.07 3.49
N ILE A 205 5.80 -17.86 3.97
CA ILE A 205 5.82 -17.55 5.40
C ILE A 205 4.40 -17.67 5.96
N GLU A 206 4.20 -18.55 6.93
CA GLU A 206 2.91 -18.74 7.61
C GLU A 206 2.63 -17.57 8.58
N LEU A 207 1.50 -16.90 8.42
CA LEU A 207 1.00 -15.87 9.34
C LEU A 207 0.07 -16.46 10.42
N GLY A 208 -0.60 -17.55 10.12
CA GLY A 208 -1.51 -18.25 11.01
C GLY A 208 -2.94 -17.71 11.06
N ALA A 209 -3.25 -16.65 10.32
CA ALA A 209 -4.59 -16.11 10.13
C ALA A 209 -4.71 -15.45 8.75
N PRO A 210 -5.93 -15.32 8.19
CA PRO A 210 -6.14 -14.77 6.86
C PRO A 210 -5.63 -13.34 6.73
N SER A 211 -5.03 -13.02 5.59
CA SER A 211 -4.63 -11.66 5.22
C SER A 211 -5.56 -11.11 4.15
N ARG A 212 -6.01 -9.86 4.35
CA ARG A 212 -6.58 -8.98 3.35
C ARG A 212 -5.84 -7.64 3.32
N GLY A 213 -4.88 -7.49 4.23
CA GLY A 213 -4.14 -6.27 4.40
C GLY A 213 -3.15 -6.03 3.28
N GLY A 214 -2.92 -4.75 3.03
CA GLY A 214 -1.89 -4.33 2.11
C GLY A 214 -0.50 -4.68 2.62
N LEU A 215 0.32 -5.12 1.69
CA LEU A 215 1.73 -5.36 1.92
C LEU A 215 2.52 -4.06 1.85
N SER A 216 3.64 -4.00 2.56
CA SER A 216 4.58 -2.88 2.43
C SER A 216 6.00 -3.33 2.77
N VAL A 217 6.95 -2.94 1.92
CA VAL A 217 8.37 -3.15 2.15
C VAL A 217 9.00 -1.84 2.59
N ALA A 218 9.95 -1.91 3.53
CA ALA A 218 10.66 -0.73 3.99
C ALA A 218 11.44 -0.06 2.86
N THR A 219 11.33 1.26 2.78
CA THR A 219 11.84 2.07 1.66
C THR A 219 13.33 2.40 1.77
N ASN A 220 13.89 2.27 2.96
CA ASN A 220 15.29 2.58 3.25
C ASN A 220 16.28 1.44 2.92
N GLY A 221 15.82 0.39 2.25
CA GLY A 221 16.65 -0.79 1.92
C GLY A 221 16.70 -1.85 3.02
N THR A 222 16.10 -1.62 4.17
CA THR A 222 15.98 -2.66 5.21
C THR A 222 15.04 -3.76 4.72
N PRO A 223 15.45 -5.04 4.74
CA PRO A 223 14.63 -6.14 4.21
C PRO A 223 13.52 -6.55 5.17
N ILE A 224 12.59 -5.63 5.38
CA ILE A 224 11.40 -5.79 6.22
C ILE A 224 10.16 -5.77 5.33
N LEU A 225 9.26 -6.70 5.60
CA LEU A 225 7.92 -6.71 5.04
C LEU A 225 6.90 -6.53 6.16
N GLY A 226 6.04 -5.54 6.01
CA GLY A 226 4.83 -5.40 6.82
C GLY A 226 3.65 -6.06 6.14
N VAL A 227 2.82 -6.76 6.89
CA VAL A 227 1.61 -7.42 6.38
C VAL A 227 0.50 -7.49 7.41
N GLY A 228 -0.70 -7.01 7.03
CA GLY A 228 -1.88 -7.01 7.87
C GLY A 228 -2.69 -8.30 7.79
N GLN A 229 -3.34 -8.64 8.89
CA GLN A 229 -4.33 -9.71 8.98
C GLN A 229 -5.71 -9.12 9.28
N PHE A 230 -6.79 -9.78 8.85
CA PHE A 230 -8.13 -9.22 9.04
C PHE A 230 -9.04 -10.03 9.99
N ASN A 231 -8.77 -11.30 10.19
CA ASN A 231 -9.64 -12.15 11.00
C ASN A 231 -8.81 -12.96 12.00
N SER A 232 -9.24 -12.93 13.26
CA SER A 232 -8.65 -13.71 14.35
C SER A 232 -9.45 -14.95 14.71
N ARG A 233 -10.70 -15.07 14.22
CA ARG A 233 -11.63 -16.15 14.57
C ARG A 233 -11.59 -17.24 13.50
N LEU A 234 -10.79 -18.26 13.74
CA LEU A 234 -10.74 -19.45 12.91
C LEU A 234 -11.81 -20.46 13.37
N ALA A 235 -12.14 -21.44 12.52
CA ALA A 235 -13.21 -22.39 12.77
C ALA A 235 -13.13 -23.10 14.15
N ASN A 236 -11.93 -23.35 14.63
CA ASN A 236 -11.69 -24.14 15.85
C ASN A 236 -10.90 -23.38 16.94
N LYS A 237 -10.48 -22.15 16.68
CA LYS A 237 -9.67 -21.36 17.63
C LYS A 237 -9.71 -19.87 17.30
N THR A 238 -9.47 -19.07 18.34
CA THR A 238 -9.13 -17.66 18.17
C THR A 238 -7.61 -17.51 18.20
N VAL A 239 -7.05 -16.74 17.30
CA VAL A 239 -5.62 -16.44 17.22
C VAL A 239 -5.40 -14.94 17.42
N LYS A 240 -4.22 -14.56 17.90
CA LYS A 240 -3.83 -13.15 17.86
C LYS A 240 -3.60 -12.76 16.42
N ASN A 241 -4.27 -11.69 15.99
CA ASN A 241 -4.03 -11.09 14.70
C ASN A 241 -3.54 -9.65 14.86
N GLY A 242 -3.02 -9.08 13.79
CA GLY A 242 -2.49 -7.74 13.80
C GLY A 242 -1.70 -7.44 12.53
N TYR A 243 -0.76 -6.53 12.65
CA TYR A 243 0.19 -6.20 11.60
C TYR A 243 1.52 -6.91 11.90
N HIS A 244 1.88 -7.87 11.06
CA HIS A 244 3.14 -8.59 11.18
C HIS A 244 4.29 -7.80 10.56
N ILE A 245 5.43 -7.85 11.22
CA ILE A 245 6.72 -7.42 10.71
C ILE A 245 7.55 -8.65 10.47
N LEU A 246 7.92 -8.89 9.22
CA LEU A 246 8.70 -10.04 8.78
C LEU A 246 10.12 -9.60 8.43
N ASN A 247 11.10 -10.36 8.90
CA ASN A 247 12.49 -10.25 8.51
C ASN A 247 12.71 -11.09 7.24
N LEU A 248 12.98 -10.46 6.11
CA LEU A 248 13.17 -11.16 4.84
C LEU A 248 14.59 -11.67 4.61
N VAL A 249 15.52 -11.44 5.55
CA VAL A 249 16.80 -12.14 5.56
C VAL A 249 16.63 -13.56 6.11
N THR A 250 15.93 -13.68 7.25
CA THR A 250 15.75 -14.96 7.94
C THR A 250 14.42 -15.66 7.61
N ASN A 251 13.50 -14.98 6.92
CA ASN A 251 12.13 -15.42 6.66
C ASN A 251 11.29 -15.62 7.92
N GLU A 252 11.58 -14.89 8.99
CA GLU A 252 10.93 -15.04 10.28
C GLU A 252 9.96 -13.90 10.60
N LYS A 253 8.94 -14.23 11.40
CA LYS A 253 8.06 -13.24 12.04
C LYS A 253 8.80 -12.57 13.19
N GLN A 254 9.21 -11.31 12.99
CA GLN A 254 9.98 -10.58 13.97
C GLN A 254 9.09 -9.94 15.04
N ARG A 255 7.95 -9.40 14.65
CA ARG A 255 7.01 -8.75 15.57
C ARG A 255 5.58 -8.78 15.07
N LEU A 256 4.65 -8.79 16.02
CA LEU A 256 3.23 -8.55 15.79
C LEU A 256 2.80 -7.27 16.50
N ILE A 257 2.29 -6.31 15.76
CA ILE A 257 1.54 -5.18 16.29
C ILE A 257 0.09 -5.65 16.43
N ALA A 258 -0.28 -6.05 17.65
CA ALA A 258 -1.61 -6.55 17.90
C ALA A 258 -2.66 -5.44 17.79
N GLY A 259 -3.75 -5.72 17.07
CA GLY A 259 -4.89 -4.81 16.97
C GLY A 259 -5.84 -4.89 18.16
N ASP A 260 -5.67 -5.90 19.03
CA ASP A 260 -6.46 -6.09 20.22
C ASP A 260 -5.98 -5.24 21.42
N GLY A 261 -6.85 -5.04 22.38
CA GLY A 261 -6.52 -4.49 23.70
C GLY A 261 -6.38 -2.96 23.82
N LYS A 262 -6.45 -2.21 22.72
CA LYS A 262 -6.39 -0.73 22.77
C LYS A 262 -7.75 -0.05 22.92
N ASP A 263 -8.81 -0.76 22.57
CA ASP A 263 -10.17 -0.25 22.73
C ASP A 263 -11.14 -1.37 23.07
N LYS A 264 -11.82 -1.21 24.21
CA LYS A 264 -12.87 -2.14 24.65
C LYS A 264 -14.11 -2.11 23.75
N ASN A 265 -14.26 -1.05 22.98
CA ASN A 265 -15.44 -0.82 22.14
C ASN A 265 -15.23 -1.30 20.69
N SER A 266 -13.99 -1.62 20.27
CA SER A 266 -13.75 -2.16 18.94
C SER A 266 -13.85 -3.68 18.92
N ASN A 267 -14.78 -4.18 18.09
CA ASN A 267 -14.91 -5.60 17.79
C ASN A 267 -13.88 -6.11 16.76
N TYR A 268 -13.08 -5.21 16.20
CA TYR A 268 -12.17 -5.49 15.10
C TYR A 268 -10.72 -5.29 15.53
N SER A 269 -9.87 -6.19 15.11
CA SER A 269 -8.44 -6.21 15.45
C SER A 269 -7.54 -6.35 14.21
N GLY A 270 -8.12 -6.25 13.01
CA GLY A 270 -7.43 -6.42 11.74
C GLY A 270 -6.70 -5.16 11.28
N PHE A 271 -5.91 -5.35 10.22
CA PHE A 271 -5.25 -4.29 9.48
C PHE A 271 -5.45 -4.55 7.98
N LEU A 272 -6.14 -3.65 7.29
CA LEU A 272 -6.47 -3.81 5.88
C LEU A 272 -5.61 -2.90 4.99
N GLY A 273 -5.20 -1.75 5.51
CA GLY A 273 -4.39 -0.78 4.79
C GLY A 273 -2.92 -1.18 4.67
N SER A 274 -2.27 -0.67 3.64
CA SER A 274 -0.82 -0.77 3.44
C SER A 274 -0.10 0.29 4.27
N ALA A 275 0.94 -0.10 5.00
CA ALA A 275 1.77 0.84 5.74
C ALA A 275 2.55 1.78 4.81
N LEU A 276 2.98 2.90 5.36
CA LEU A 276 4.06 3.73 4.83
C LEU A 276 5.30 3.55 5.70
N PHE A 277 6.47 3.68 5.08
CA PHE A 277 7.74 3.75 5.77
C PHE A 277 8.41 5.08 5.43
N ASP A 278 8.68 5.88 6.44
CA ASP A 278 9.55 7.04 6.28
C ASP A 278 11.01 6.58 6.24
N SER A 279 11.67 6.79 5.11
CA SER A 279 13.07 6.36 4.93
C SER A 279 14.05 7.17 5.77
N GLY A 280 13.70 8.40 6.12
CA GLY A 280 14.56 9.30 6.90
C GLY A 280 14.67 8.90 8.38
N THR A 281 13.54 8.56 8.98
CA THR A 281 13.47 8.20 10.40
C THR A 281 13.36 6.68 10.63
N GLY A 282 13.07 5.91 9.58
CA GLY A 282 12.75 4.47 9.70
C GLY A 282 11.37 4.23 10.34
N THR A 283 10.48 5.20 10.34
CA THR A 283 9.17 5.06 10.96
C THR A 283 8.17 4.41 10.01
N MET A 284 7.53 3.36 10.47
CA MET A 284 6.34 2.76 9.85
C MET A 284 5.07 3.44 10.37
N ILE A 285 4.11 3.66 9.48
CA ILE A 285 2.82 4.29 9.79
C ILE A 285 1.71 3.42 9.21
N VAL A 286 0.75 2.98 10.02
CA VAL A 286 -0.35 2.12 9.57
C VAL A 286 -1.62 2.32 10.41
N GLY A 287 -2.78 2.31 9.75
CA GLY A 287 -4.09 2.33 10.41
C GLY A 287 -4.59 0.93 10.76
N GLY A 288 -5.21 0.78 11.92
CA GLY A 288 -5.83 -0.45 12.38
C GLY A 288 -7.37 -0.38 12.41
N GLN A 289 -8.03 -1.51 12.22
CA GLN A 289 -9.49 -1.61 12.33
C GLN A 289 -10.04 -1.30 13.73
N ASN A 290 -9.19 -1.25 14.74
CA ASN A 290 -9.53 -0.77 16.07
C ASN A 290 -9.53 0.77 16.18
N GLY A 291 -9.41 1.48 15.07
CA GLY A 291 -9.42 2.94 15.02
C GLY A 291 -8.12 3.59 15.50
N VAL A 292 -7.07 2.82 15.68
CA VAL A 292 -5.76 3.34 16.11
C VAL A 292 -4.84 3.49 14.91
N LEU A 293 -4.27 4.67 14.76
CA LEU A 293 -3.13 4.92 13.90
C LEU A 293 -1.87 4.53 14.65
N TYR A 294 -1.10 3.60 14.13
CA TYR A 294 0.13 3.11 14.75
C TYR A 294 1.36 3.68 14.05
N THR A 295 2.38 4.00 14.85
CA THR A 295 3.72 4.30 14.37
C THR A 295 4.74 3.45 15.12
N ALA A 296 5.71 2.89 14.38
CA ALA A 296 6.78 2.08 14.94
C ALA A 296 8.09 2.42 14.23
N GLU A 297 9.16 2.60 14.99
CA GLU A 297 10.46 2.91 14.43
C GLU A 297 11.30 1.65 14.25
N PHE A 298 12.03 1.59 13.14
CA PHE A 298 12.98 0.54 12.82
C PHE A 298 14.38 1.13 12.82
N GLY A 299 15.25 0.55 13.60
CA GLY A 299 16.65 0.96 13.69
C GLY A 299 17.60 -0.05 13.06
N PRO A 300 18.88 0.31 12.89
CA PRO A 300 19.40 1.66 12.99
C PRO A 300 19.04 2.48 11.77
N VAL A 301 18.58 3.69 11.99
CA VAL A 301 18.43 4.68 10.93
C VAL A 301 19.82 5.22 10.61
N LYS A 302 20.66 4.38 10.11
CA LYS A 302 21.87 4.78 9.41
C LYS A 302 21.64 4.52 7.94
N ASP A 303 22.28 5.32 7.15
CA ASP A 303 22.19 5.36 5.69
C ASP A 303 22.32 4.03 4.96
N THR A 304 22.59 2.95 5.65
CA THR A 304 22.67 1.62 5.11
C THR A 304 22.29 0.59 6.16
N TYR A 305 21.42 -0.35 5.78
CA TYR A 305 21.25 -1.59 6.51
C TYR A 305 22.63 -2.26 6.69
N ASN A 306 22.96 -2.64 7.91
CA ASN A 306 24.18 -3.38 8.15
C ASN A 306 23.99 -4.83 7.68
N TYR A 307 24.32 -5.08 6.42
CA TYR A 307 24.24 -6.41 5.83
C TYR A 307 25.07 -7.47 6.59
N GLN A 308 25.99 -7.06 7.45
CA GLN A 308 26.81 -7.97 8.24
C GLN A 308 26.07 -8.54 9.47
N ALA A 309 25.13 -7.78 10.03
CA ALA A 309 24.55 -8.14 11.31
C ALA A 309 23.34 -9.10 11.19
N ASN A 310 22.67 -9.18 10.06
CA ASN A 310 21.37 -9.87 9.88
C ASN A 310 20.30 -9.44 10.91
N GLU A 311 20.60 -8.42 11.71
CA GLU A 311 19.73 -7.93 12.76
C GLU A 311 18.94 -6.73 12.28
N ILE A 312 17.64 -6.81 12.45
CA ILE A 312 16.70 -5.72 12.26
C ILE A 312 16.23 -5.29 13.63
N THR A 313 16.67 -4.10 14.04
CA THR A 313 16.25 -3.56 15.34
C THR A 313 14.89 -2.88 15.17
N LEU A 314 13.95 -3.21 16.05
CA LEU A 314 12.67 -2.54 16.17
C LEU A 314 12.65 -1.74 17.46
N SER A 315 12.05 -0.55 17.46
CA SER A 315 11.73 0.15 18.68
C SER A 315 10.89 -0.74 19.58
N GLU A 316 11.24 -0.82 20.86
CA GLU A 316 10.44 -1.55 21.84
C GLU A 316 9.05 -0.94 22.00
N THR A 317 8.94 0.37 21.79
CA THR A 317 7.72 1.12 22.00
C THR A 317 7.04 1.44 20.65
N ILE A 318 5.80 1.00 20.53
CA ILE A 318 4.92 1.35 19.42
C ILE A 318 4.03 2.48 19.91
N GLN A 319 4.00 3.57 19.17
CA GLN A 319 3.10 4.68 19.44
C GLN A 319 1.75 4.42 18.77
N GLY A 320 0.68 4.82 19.41
CA GLY A 320 -0.67 4.77 18.87
C GLY A 320 -1.39 6.09 19.08
N TYR A 321 -2.20 6.47 18.11
CA TYR A 321 -3.07 7.64 18.18
C TYR A 321 -4.51 7.23 17.85
N LYS A 322 -5.44 7.64 18.68
CA LYS A 322 -6.86 7.42 18.46
C LYS A 322 -7.65 8.68 18.77
N THR A 323 -8.67 8.95 17.94
CA THR A 323 -9.62 10.02 18.18
C THR A 323 -11.03 9.52 18.40
N GLN A 324 -11.79 10.33 19.14
CA GLN A 324 -13.25 10.27 19.20
C GLN A 324 -13.78 11.68 19.04
N VAL A 325 -14.95 11.82 18.45
CA VAL A 325 -15.68 13.10 18.44
C VAL A 325 -16.26 13.33 19.83
N LYS A 326 -15.97 14.50 20.42
CA LYS A 326 -16.44 14.83 21.76
C LYS A 326 -17.96 14.78 21.84
N GLY A 327 -18.48 14.07 22.83
CA GLY A 327 -19.93 13.90 23.02
C GLY A 327 -20.58 12.80 22.19
N GLN A 328 -19.81 12.09 21.38
CA GLN A 328 -20.28 10.94 20.61
C GLN A 328 -19.54 9.67 21.04
N ASP A 329 -20.26 8.66 21.44
CA ASP A 329 -19.71 7.34 21.77
C ASP A 329 -19.66 6.51 20.47
N ARG A 330 -18.66 6.76 19.63
CA ARG A 330 -18.51 6.11 18.32
C ARG A 330 -17.82 4.78 18.45
N THR A 331 -18.41 3.77 17.84
CA THR A 331 -17.82 2.42 17.71
C THR A 331 -17.29 2.13 16.31
N ASP A 332 -17.54 3.00 15.37
CA ASP A 332 -17.27 2.93 13.93
C ASP A 332 -16.03 3.75 13.54
N THR A 333 -14.98 3.60 14.31
CA THR A 333 -13.72 4.33 14.12
C THR A 333 -12.65 3.54 13.33
N ASN A 334 -13.04 2.44 12.70
CA ASN A 334 -12.11 1.55 12.00
C ASN A 334 -11.40 2.27 10.86
N ILE A 335 -10.08 2.13 10.79
CA ILE A 335 -9.28 2.60 9.66
C ILE A 335 -9.06 1.40 8.73
N ASN A 336 -9.88 1.32 7.67
CA ASN A 336 -9.83 0.22 6.70
C ASN A 336 -8.88 0.52 5.54
N ALA A 337 -8.79 1.78 5.15
CA ALA A 337 -7.96 2.23 4.04
C ALA A 337 -6.49 2.39 4.45
N SER A 338 -5.63 2.53 3.46
CA SER A 338 -4.25 2.96 3.67
C SER A 338 -4.21 4.44 4.02
N VAL A 339 -3.18 4.84 4.75
CA VAL A 339 -2.95 6.25 5.05
C VAL A 339 -2.18 6.93 3.92
N ALA A 340 -2.39 8.23 3.73
CA ALA A 340 -1.57 9.09 2.88
C ALA A 340 -0.78 10.07 3.75
N VAL A 341 0.39 10.51 3.30
CA VAL A 341 1.24 11.43 4.06
C VAL A 341 1.78 12.53 3.15
N TYR A 342 1.75 13.75 3.64
CA TYR A 342 2.41 14.89 3.04
C TYR A 342 3.25 15.59 4.14
N ASN A 343 4.56 15.69 3.93
CA ASN A 343 5.47 16.20 4.94
C ASN A 343 5.41 15.36 6.24
N ASN A 344 4.97 15.93 7.33
CA ASN A 344 4.72 15.28 8.62
C ASN A 344 3.22 15.08 8.91
N TYR A 345 2.35 15.38 7.95
CA TYR A 345 0.90 15.25 8.12
C TYR A 345 0.39 13.95 7.51
N VAL A 346 -0.29 13.15 8.31
CA VAL A 346 -0.96 11.93 7.85
C VAL A 346 -2.45 12.17 7.70
N TYR A 347 -3.01 11.61 6.61
CA TYR A 347 -4.41 11.72 6.24
C TYR A 347 -5.03 10.34 6.16
N TYR A 348 -6.17 10.16 6.79
CA TYR A 348 -6.93 8.92 6.75
C TYR A 348 -8.39 9.16 7.11
N GLY A 349 -9.25 8.28 6.61
CA GLY A 349 -10.66 8.24 6.98
C GLY A 349 -10.99 7.01 7.82
N ASP A 350 -12.08 7.08 8.54
CA ASP A 350 -12.67 5.95 9.26
C ASP A 350 -14.03 5.53 8.67
N ILE A 351 -14.51 4.35 9.08
CA ILE A 351 -15.79 3.84 8.58
C ILE A 351 -17.01 4.60 9.10
N GLY A 352 -16.85 5.49 10.04
CA GLY A 352 -17.88 6.41 10.50
C GLY A 352 -17.90 7.73 9.74
N GLY A 353 -17.03 7.91 8.74
CA GLY A 353 -17.05 9.06 7.86
C GLY A 353 -16.17 10.22 8.29
N ILE A 354 -15.37 10.09 9.33
CA ILE A 354 -14.45 11.17 9.73
C ILE A 354 -13.13 11.05 8.99
N LEU A 355 -12.85 12.03 8.12
CA LEU A 355 -11.56 12.27 7.52
C LEU A 355 -10.71 13.13 8.47
N GLN A 356 -9.45 12.74 8.68
CA GLN A 356 -8.57 13.40 9.63
C GLN A 356 -7.21 13.73 9.04
N CYS A 357 -6.65 14.83 9.50
CA CYS A 357 -5.26 15.19 9.39
C CYS A 357 -4.62 15.19 10.77
N VAL A 358 -3.49 14.48 10.92
CA VAL A 358 -2.76 14.35 12.20
C VAL A 358 -1.30 14.67 11.96
N ASP A 359 -0.70 15.44 12.87
CA ASP A 359 0.74 15.66 12.88
C ASP A 359 1.46 14.41 13.42
N LEU A 360 2.29 13.78 12.61
CA LEU A 360 3.04 12.57 12.98
C LEU A 360 4.16 12.82 13.98
N ASN A 361 4.67 14.05 14.09
CA ASN A 361 5.77 14.39 14.99
C ASN A 361 5.29 14.58 16.43
N THR A 362 4.02 14.95 16.60
CA THR A 362 3.40 15.20 17.90
C THR A 362 2.23 14.30 18.22
N LEU A 363 1.71 13.58 17.22
CA LEU A 363 0.47 12.80 17.29
C LEU A 363 -0.71 13.66 17.78
N THR A 364 -0.82 14.87 17.25
CA THR A 364 -1.93 15.78 17.55
C THR A 364 -2.83 15.96 16.33
N PRO A 365 -4.16 16.07 16.54
CA PRO A 365 -5.06 16.36 15.43
C PRO A 365 -4.81 17.78 14.90
N VAL A 366 -4.80 17.92 13.58
CA VAL A 366 -4.69 19.20 12.87
C VAL A 366 -6.07 19.67 12.46
N TRP A 367 -6.78 18.86 11.71
CA TRP A 367 -8.17 19.10 11.32
C TRP A 367 -8.92 17.78 11.12
N ALA A 368 -10.24 17.86 11.12
CA ALA A 368 -11.14 16.76 10.76
C ALA A 368 -12.35 17.27 10.01
N VAL A 369 -12.88 16.43 9.14
CA VAL A 369 -14.10 16.68 8.34
C VAL A 369 -15.03 15.49 8.44
N ASP A 370 -16.31 15.73 8.70
CA ASP A 370 -17.35 14.71 8.62
C ASP A 370 -17.84 14.62 7.18
N THR A 371 -17.63 13.49 6.54
CA THR A 371 -18.06 13.21 5.16
C THR A 371 -19.44 12.55 5.09
N GLY A 372 -20.04 12.27 6.24
CA GLY A 372 -21.39 11.74 6.39
C GLY A 372 -21.53 10.24 6.46
N ASP A 373 -20.62 9.45 5.85
CA ASP A 373 -20.63 7.98 5.91
C ASP A 373 -19.24 7.40 5.61
N SER A 374 -19.12 6.09 5.60
CA SER A 374 -17.88 5.30 5.61
C SER A 374 -16.85 5.71 4.57
N ILE A 375 -15.62 5.98 5.01
CA ILE A 375 -14.46 6.20 4.14
C ILE A 375 -13.67 4.90 4.04
N GLU A 376 -13.93 4.14 2.97
CA GLU A 376 -13.22 2.90 2.65
C GLU A 376 -12.08 3.16 1.66
N SER A 377 -12.09 4.32 1.02
CA SER A 377 -11.10 4.72 0.03
C SER A 377 -9.84 5.27 0.69
N THR A 378 -8.67 4.89 0.17
CA THR A 378 -7.42 5.55 0.55
C THR A 378 -7.40 6.97 -0.01
N PRO A 379 -7.15 8.01 0.80
CA PRO A 379 -6.99 9.36 0.29
C PRO A 379 -5.83 9.46 -0.70
N ALA A 380 -6.01 10.23 -1.76
CA ALA A 380 -4.95 10.56 -2.72
C ALA A 380 -4.64 12.05 -2.62
N LEU A 381 -3.37 12.39 -2.54
CA LEU A 381 -2.90 13.77 -2.48
C LEU A 381 -2.29 14.19 -3.81
N ASP A 382 -2.45 15.45 -4.17
CA ASP A 382 -1.75 16.07 -5.28
C ASP A 382 -1.18 17.42 -4.88
N VAL A 383 -0.02 17.75 -5.39
CA VAL A 383 0.62 19.04 -5.17
C VAL A 383 0.49 19.83 -6.47
N GLU A 384 -0.44 20.77 -6.47
CA GLU A 384 -0.76 21.58 -7.64
C GLU A 384 0.00 22.92 -7.58
N ASP A 385 0.57 23.33 -8.70
CA ASP A 385 1.25 24.63 -8.88
C ASP A 385 2.22 25.03 -7.75
N GLY A 386 2.77 24.03 -7.06
CA GLY A 386 3.78 24.23 -6.01
C GLY A 386 3.27 24.85 -4.71
N SER A 387 1.99 25.18 -4.58
CA SER A 387 1.44 25.87 -3.40
C SER A 387 0.15 25.28 -2.84
N VAL A 388 -0.57 24.51 -3.64
CA VAL A 388 -1.84 23.90 -3.25
C VAL A 388 -1.66 22.39 -3.09
N VAL A 389 -2.02 21.88 -1.92
CA VAL A 389 -2.06 20.43 -1.69
C VAL A 389 -3.53 20.04 -1.65
N ALA A 390 -3.95 19.37 -2.72
CA ALA A 390 -5.30 18.83 -2.83
C ALA A 390 -5.36 17.42 -2.29
N LEU A 391 -6.42 17.11 -1.53
CA LEU A 391 -6.74 15.77 -1.06
C LEU A 391 -8.03 15.32 -1.73
N TYR A 392 -7.99 14.17 -2.35
CA TYR A 392 -9.16 13.52 -2.96
C TYR A 392 -9.55 12.31 -2.14
N THR A 393 -10.83 12.24 -1.78
CA THR A 393 -11.41 11.11 -1.04
C THR A 393 -12.82 10.80 -1.56
N ALA A 394 -13.31 9.62 -1.22
CA ALA A 394 -14.66 9.22 -1.50
C ALA A 394 -15.24 8.46 -0.31
N ASN A 395 -16.54 8.59 -0.09
CA ASN A 395 -17.24 7.79 0.89
C ASN A 395 -18.27 6.85 0.24
N ALA A 396 -18.48 5.72 0.90
CA ALA A 396 -19.52 4.76 0.58
C ALA A 396 -20.72 4.96 1.54
N ILE A 397 -21.85 4.34 1.23
CA ILE A 397 -23.04 4.31 2.09
C ILE A 397 -23.10 2.95 2.77
N VAL A 398 -22.72 2.90 4.05
CA VAL A 398 -22.57 1.66 4.83
C VAL A 398 -23.42 1.70 6.11
N ASN A 399 -23.39 2.82 6.83
CA ASN A 399 -23.87 2.90 8.22
C ASN A 399 -25.35 3.24 8.38
N GLY A 400 -26.16 3.16 7.38
CA GLY A 400 -27.57 3.33 7.64
C GLY A 400 -28.45 3.93 6.59
N GLY A 401 -27.91 4.26 5.47
CA GLY A 401 -28.59 4.41 4.21
C GLY A 401 -29.83 5.26 4.08
N LYS A 402 -30.44 5.73 5.15
CA LYS A 402 -31.68 6.49 5.02
C LYS A 402 -31.48 7.87 4.40
N ASN A 403 -30.33 8.47 4.61
CA ASN A 403 -29.95 9.76 4.05
C ASN A 403 -28.50 9.78 3.63
N GLY A 404 -27.86 8.62 3.47
CA GLY A 404 -26.47 8.51 3.08
C GLY A 404 -26.29 8.94 1.63
N VAL A 405 -25.33 9.81 1.41
CA VAL A 405 -24.93 10.26 0.08
C VAL A 405 -23.51 9.78 -0.18
N CYS A 406 -23.33 9.08 -1.28
CA CYS A 406 -22.00 8.74 -1.74
C CYS A 406 -21.39 9.96 -2.44
N THR A 407 -20.25 10.43 -1.95
CA THR A 407 -19.59 11.61 -2.49
C THR A 407 -18.15 11.33 -2.85
N ILE A 408 -17.68 12.03 -3.89
CA ILE A 408 -16.27 12.21 -4.17
C ILE A 408 -15.94 13.66 -3.83
N ARG A 409 -14.88 13.89 -3.06
CA ARG A 409 -14.55 15.21 -2.52
C ARG A 409 -13.13 15.60 -2.85
N ARG A 410 -12.96 16.91 -3.08
CA ARG A 410 -11.68 17.58 -3.04
C ARG A 410 -11.62 18.49 -1.83
N ILE A 411 -10.57 18.33 -1.05
CA ILE A 411 -10.37 19.04 0.21
C ILE A 411 -8.96 19.65 0.17
N ASN A 412 -8.81 20.87 0.63
CA ASN A 412 -7.51 21.44 0.87
C ASN A 412 -6.81 20.67 1.99
N ALA A 413 -5.74 19.98 1.68
CA ALA A 413 -5.07 19.10 2.63
C ALA A 413 -4.46 19.83 3.83
N LEU A 414 -4.12 21.11 3.68
CA LEU A 414 -3.51 21.90 4.75
C LEU A 414 -4.55 22.44 5.74
N THR A 415 -5.75 22.77 5.25
CA THR A 415 -6.77 23.46 6.06
C THR A 415 -7.98 22.60 6.41
N GLY A 416 -8.18 21.50 5.70
CA GLY A 416 -9.40 20.70 5.80
C GLY A 416 -10.63 21.32 5.11
N ALA A 417 -10.48 22.47 4.46
CA ALA A 417 -11.59 23.12 3.76
C ALA A 417 -12.03 22.29 2.55
N GLU A 418 -13.32 21.98 2.47
CA GLU A 418 -13.90 21.36 1.29
C GLU A 418 -13.93 22.38 0.14
N GLU A 419 -13.33 22.04 -0.99
CA GLU A 419 -13.30 22.88 -2.17
C GLU A 419 -14.44 22.52 -3.12
N TRP A 420 -14.76 21.23 -3.23
CA TRP A 420 -15.95 20.73 -3.91
C TRP A 420 -16.31 19.31 -3.43
N ALA A 421 -17.59 18.98 -3.57
CA ALA A 421 -18.12 17.63 -3.42
C ALA A 421 -18.99 17.28 -4.63
N TYR A 422 -18.82 16.07 -5.15
CA TYR A 422 -19.66 15.51 -6.20
C TYR A 422 -20.44 14.34 -5.63
N GLU A 423 -21.77 14.47 -5.62
CA GLU A 423 -22.68 13.38 -5.26
C GLU A 423 -22.78 12.40 -6.42
N VAL A 424 -22.53 11.13 -6.15
CA VAL A 424 -22.71 10.06 -7.15
C VAL A 424 -24.20 9.80 -7.31
N PRO A 425 -24.80 10.14 -8.48
CA PRO A 425 -26.23 10.07 -8.66
C PRO A 425 -26.74 8.62 -8.70
N ASP A 426 -28.04 8.46 -8.44
CA ASP A 426 -28.79 7.23 -8.66
C ASP A 426 -28.34 5.99 -7.85
N LEU A 427 -27.54 6.20 -6.80
CA LEU A 427 -27.25 5.14 -5.85
C LEU A 427 -28.44 4.93 -4.93
N VAL A 428 -29.17 3.85 -5.17
CA VAL A 428 -30.28 3.45 -4.31
C VAL A 428 -29.76 2.45 -3.27
N TYR A 429 -29.73 2.86 -2.03
CA TYR A 429 -29.49 1.95 -0.91
C TYR A 429 -30.62 0.90 -0.86
N ALA A 430 -30.38 -0.25 -1.43
CA ALA A 430 -31.28 -1.40 -1.32
C ALA A 430 -31.01 -2.09 0.01
N SER A 431 -31.95 -2.01 0.93
CA SER A 431 -31.92 -2.54 2.30
C SER A 431 -30.89 -3.65 2.54
N LYS A 432 -29.85 -3.36 3.33
CA LYS A 432 -28.78 -4.25 3.80
C LYS A 432 -27.63 -4.53 2.81
N ARG A 433 -27.41 -3.73 1.80
CA ARG A 433 -26.20 -3.83 0.99
C ARG A 433 -25.46 -2.51 0.98
N ASP A 434 -24.22 -2.57 1.37
CA ASP A 434 -23.29 -1.45 1.26
C ASP A 434 -23.14 -1.07 -0.21
N ILE A 435 -23.22 0.20 -0.54
CA ILE A 435 -23.09 0.74 -1.90
C ILE A 435 -22.20 1.96 -1.92
N GLY A 436 -21.71 2.32 -3.07
CA GLY A 436 -20.95 3.55 -3.28
C GLY A 436 -19.50 3.33 -3.73
N VAL A 437 -18.66 4.30 -3.49
CA VAL A 437 -17.28 4.32 -3.95
C VAL A 437 -16.34 3.77 -2.87
N TYR A 438 -15.88 2.55 -3.09
CA TYR A 438 -14.85 1.90 -2.27
C TYR A 438 -13.43 2.11 -2.83
N ALA A 439 -13.35 2.39 -4.13
CA ALA A 439 -12.07 2.56 -4.80
C ALA A 439 -11.41 3.88 -4.40
N SER A 440 -10.10 3.83 -4.26
CA SER A 440 -9.30 5.03 -4.01
C SER A 440 -9.23 5.91 -5.26
N PRO A 441 -9.34 7.23 -5.17
CA PRO A 441 -9.21 8.15 -6.27
C PRO A 441 -7.87 8.02 -6.99
N VAL A 442 -7.85 8.27 -8.27
CA VAL A 442 -6.63 8.36 -9.09
C VAL A 442 -6.50 9.79 -9.57
N VAL A 443 -5.35 10.39 -9.34
CA VAL A 443 -5.04 11.73 -9.84
C VAL A 443 -4.30 11.59 -11.15
N GLY A 444 -4.88 12.17 -12.22
CA GLY A 444 -4.24 12.26 -13.53
C GLY A 444 -3.30 13.45 -13.59
N GLN A 445 -2.21 13.33 -14.35
CA GLN A 445 -1.34 14.47 -14.64
C GLN A 445 -1.77 15.12 -15.94
N GLY A 446 -1.89 16.46 -15.93
CA GLY A 446 -2.05 17.26 -17.14
C GLY A 446 -3.43 17.16 -17.81
N ALA A 447 -4.49 17.06 -17.05
CA ALA A 447 -5.85 17.19 -17.55
C ALA A 447 -6.27 18.67 -17.63
#